data_99e5bb66aa925a521d5231643af8adeb
#
_entry.id   99e5bb66aa925a521d5231643af8adeb
#
_cell.length_a   1.000
_cell.length_b   1.000
_cell.length_c   1.000
_cell.angle_alpha   90.00
_cell.angle_beta   90.00
_cell.angle_gamma   90.00
#
_symmetry.space_group_name_H-M   'P 1'
#
loop_
_entity.id
_entity.type
_entity.pdbx_description
1 polymer ?
#
loop_
_entity_poly.entity_id
_entity_poly.type
_entity_poly.pdbx_seq_one_letter_code
_entity_poly.pdbx_strand_id
1 'polypeptide(L)'
;MYSLRFDHGVTSAGFLLRDRVPGTPEQVWKHLLRRYPTIGALFGDARPLMPLVYRPRIQHRLARAAGERWAMLPHAFAFVDPLFSTGIAWSLRAIERLALCFETGCNPSERDLARYDALLHAETDQIDWLVAGAYHAMARFDLFAAQAMIYFVMVSFTEVLQRLRPSETCAWSGFLGVGDPQLGGVPRASLRRLRHARTRADQREFISWVTRAIAPRNVCGLANPATHGLYPVDLEVLVRRHAVLGMSRASLVSALPALRGGA
;
A
#
# COMPACT_ATOMS: atom_id res chain seq x y z
N MET A 1 -3.63 16.07 -2.46
CA MET A 1 -4.05 16.82 -1.25
C MET A 1 -4.77 15.87 -0.31
N TYR A 2 -4.59 16.03 1.00
CA TYR A 2 -5.45 15.43 2.01
C TYR A 2 -6.21 16.51 2.77
N SER A 3 -7.37 16.16 3.32
CA SER A 3 -8.20 17.02 4.15
C SER A 3 -8.98 16.13 5.13
N LEU A 4 -8.69 16.25 6.42
CA LEU A 4 -9.26 15.45 7.49
C LEU A 4 -9.96 16.40 8.47
N ARG A 5 -11.29 16.36 8.52
CA ARG A 5 -12.09 17.14 9.44
C ARG A 5 -12.28 16.36 10.75
N PHE A 6 -12.04 17.02 11.86
CA PHE A 6 -12.23 16.50 13.20
C PHE A 6 -13.54 17.02 13.82
N ASP A 7 -14.05 16.30 14.82
CA ASP A 7 -15.35 16.57 15.46
C ASP A 7 -15.45 17.97 16.10
N HIS A 8 -14.31 18.52 16.55
CA HIS A 8 -14.24 19.86 17.14
C HIS A 8 -14.10 20.99 16.09
N GLY A 9 -14.39 20.73 14.82
CA GLY A 9 -14.41 21.74 13.76
C GLY A 9 -13.06 22.09 13.14
N VAL A 10 -11.95 21.54 13.65
CA VAL A 10 -10.62 21.72 13.08
C VAL A 10 -10.44 20.78 11.88
N THR A 11 -9.78 21.27 10.83
CA THR A 11 -9.42 20.46 9.66
C THR A 11 -7.91 20.41 9.54
N SER A 12 -7.34 19.19 9.54
CA SER A 12 -5.96 18.96 9.11
C SER A 12 -5.92 18.83 7.59
N ALA A 13 -5.13 19.66 6.94
CA ALA A 13 -5.03 19.65 5.49
C ALA A 13 -3.59 19.86 5.03
N GLY A 14 -3.23 19.26 3.89
CA GLY A 14 -1.91 19.44 3.31
C GLY A 14 -1.80 18.94 1.87
N PHE A 15 -0.75 19.40 1.21
CA PHE A 15 -0.39 18.95 -0.12
C PHE A 15 0.85 18.05 -0.07
N LEU A 16 0.78 16.96 -0.81
CA LEU A 16 1.93 16.15 -1.18
C LEU A 16 2.29 16.49 -2.61
N LEU A 17 3.50 16.97 -2.80
CA LEU A 17 3.96 17.47 -4.08
C LEU A 17 5.06 16.54 -4.61
N ARG A 18 4.97 16.18 -5.89
CA ARG A 18 6.01 15.39 -6.54
C ARG A 18 7.31 16.20 -6.68
N ASP A 19 7.15 17.45 -7.05
CA ASP A 19 8.27 18.35 -7.33
C ASP A 19 8.27 19.50 -6.32
N ARG A 20 9.46 20.00 -6.00
CA ARG A 20 9.60 21.14 -5.11
C ARG A 20 8.99 22.40 -5.75
N VAL A 21 8.14 23.07 -4.99
CA VAL A 21 7.64 24.41 -5.35
C VAL A 21 8.44 25.44 -4.53
N PRO A 22 9.10 26.41 -5.18
CA PRO A 22 9.86 27.44 -4.46
C PRO A 22 8.94 28.40 -3.72
N GLY A 23 9.43 28.95 -2.60
CA GLY A 23 8.72 29.95 -1.79
C GLY A 23 8.59 29.55 -0.32
N THR A 24 8.02 30.44 0.48
CA THR A 24 7.66 30.14 1.87
C THR A 24 6.44 29.19 1.92
N PRO A 25 6.18 28.51 3.03
CA PRO A 25 5.01 27.64 3.17
C PRO A 25 3.70 28.34 2.77
N GLU A 26 3.52 29.61 3.18
CA GLU A 26 2.34 30.42 2.90
C GLU A 26 2.24 30.79 1.41
N GLN A 27 3.36 31.09 0.76
CA GLN A 27 3.40 31.38 -0.68
C GLN A 27 3.04 30.14 -1.48
N VAL A 28 3.60 28.99 -1.11
CA VAL A 28 3.29 27.69 -1.76
C VAL A 28 1.82 27.33 -1.57
N TRP A 29 1.29 27.47 -0.34
CA TRP A 29 -0.12 27.22 -0.05
C TRP A 29 -1.04 28.10 -0.89
N LYS A 30 -0.84 29.41 -0.88
CA LYS A 30 -1.62 30.38 -1.68
C LYS A 30 -1.51 30.10 -3.19
N HIS A 31 -0.32 29.73 -3.67
CA HIS A 31 -0.12 29.35 -5.07
C HIS A 31 -0.97 28.13 -5.46
N LEU A 32 -0.96 27.07 -4.63
CA LEU A 32 -1.71 25.84 -4.87
C LEU A 32 -3.22 26.07 -4.81
N LEU A 33 -3.73 26.86 -3.86
CA LEU A 33 -5.15 27.20 -3.80
C LEU A 33 -5.61 27.95 -5.05
N ARG A 34 -4.79 28.89 -5.58
CA ARG A 34 -5.09 29.56 -6.84
C ARG A 34 -5.01 28.64 -8.05
N ARG A 35 -4.07 27.72 -8.05
CA ARG A 35 -3.86 26.74 -9.14
C ARG A 35 -5.04 25.75 -9.23
N TYR A 36 -5.67 25.42 -8.12
CA TYR A 36 -6.77 24.47 -8.01
C TYR A 36 -8.01 25.13 -7.40
N PRO A 37 -8.84 25.84 -8.21
CA PRO A 37 -9.94 26.66 -7.71
C PRO A 37 -10.96 25.91 -6.83
N THR A 38 -11.27 24.66 -7.16
CA THR A 38 -12.16 23.82 -6.35
C THR A 38 -11.61 23.61 -4.92
N ILE A 39 -10.30 23.43 -4.80
CA ILE A 39 -9.64 23.31 -3.50
C ILE A 39 -9.59 24.69 -2.83
N GLY A 40 -9.30 25.75 -3.60
CA GLY A 40 -9.31 27.12 -3.13
C GLY A 40 -10.64 27.51 -2.48
N ALA A 41 -11.76 27.12 -3.07
CA ALA A 41 -13.09 27.36 -2.53
C ALA A 41 -13.33 26.68 -1.15
N LEU A 42 -12.71 25.52 -0.90
CA LEU A 42 -12.82 24.81 0.38
C LEU A 42 -12.06 25.50 1.52
N PHE A 43 -11.04 26.29 1.19
CA PHE A 43 -10.12 26.89 2.17
C PHE A 43 -10.05 28.42 2.08
N GLY A 44 -10.93 29.06 1.29
CA GLY A 44 -10.92 30.52 1.08
C GLY A 44 -11.03 31.31 2.38
N ASP A 45 -11.90 30.87 3.29
CA ASP A 45 -12.16 31.51 4.59
C ASP A 45 -11.44 30.81 5.76
N ALA A 46 -10.63 29.79 5.47
CA ALA A 46 -9.93 29.01 6.49
C ALA A 46 -8.79 29.83 7.10
N ARG A 47 -8.71 29.81 8.43
CA ARG A 47 -7.61 30.42 9.19
C ARG A 47 -6.71 29.35 9.76
N PRO A 48 -5.39 29.39 9.49
CA PRO A 48 -4.46 28.43 10.08
C PRO A 48 -4.38 28.65 11.60
N LEU A 49 -4.49 27.56 12.36
CA LEU A 49 -4.36 27.57 13.83
C LEU A 49 -2.89 27.58 14.28
N MET A 50 -1.98 27.25 13.38
CA MET A 50 -0.54 27.23 13.60
C MET A 50 0.19 27.62 12.30
N PRO A 51 1.46 28.02 12.38
CA PRO A 51 2.26 28.28 11.17
C PRO A 51 2.24 27.11 10.21
N LEU A 52 2.13 27.42 8.91
CA LEU A 52 2.23 26.39 7.88
C LEU A 52 3.64 25.80 7.86
N VAL A 53 3.73 24.50 7.70
CA VAL A 53 5.00 23.78 7.65
C VAL A 53 5.24 23.24 6.24
N TYR A 54 6.44 23.47 5.71
CA TYR A 54 6.89 22.89 4.46
C TYR A 54 8.11 22.02 4.70
N ARG A 55 8.02 20.77 4.27
CA ARG A 55 9.12 19.81 4.32
C ARG A 55 9.54 19.47 2.90
N PRO A 56 10.78 19.72 2.49
CA PRO A 56 11.23 19.49 1.11
C PRO A 56 11.28 18.00 0.76
N ARG A 57 11.41 17.14 1.76
CA ARG A 57 11.41 15.69 1.61
C ARG A 57 10.90 15.03 2.88
N ILE A 58 9.94 14.14 2.73
CA ILE A 58 9.40 13.31 3.83
C ILE A 58 9.91 11.87 3.76
N GLN A 59 10.38 11.43 2.59
CA GLN A 59 10.90 10.09 2.39
C GLN A 59 12.23 9.89 3.10
N HIS A 60 12.36 8.78 3.78
CA HIS A 60 13.60 8.33 4.39
C HIS A 60 13.68 6.80 4.42
N ARG A 61 14.88 6.27 4.50
CA ARG A 61 15.18 4.87 4.75
C ARG A 61 16.52 4.80 5.48
N LEU A 62 16.54 4.09 6.59
CA LEU A 62 17.75 3.82 7.34
C LEU A 62 18.47 2.58 6.80
N ALA A 63 19.73 2.43 7.18
CA ALA A 63 20.56 1.31 6.72
C ALA A 63 20.14 -0.02 7.34
N ARG A 64 19.54 -0.01 8.54
CA ARG A 64 19.10 -1.20 9.27
C ARG A 64 17.78 -0.91 9.99
N ALA A 65 16.90 -1.92 10.02
CA ALA A 65 15.65 -1.91 10.77
C ALA A 65 15.77 -2.63 12.12
N ALA A 66 16.79 -3.48 12.30
CA ALA A 66 17.03 -4.17 13.55
C ALA A 66 18.53 -4.44 13.75
N GLY A 67 18.90 -4.75 14.99
CA GLY A 67 20.25 -5.15 15.43
C GLY A 67 20.14 -6.04 16.67
N GLU A 68 21.25 -6.39 17.28
CA GLU A 68 21.34 -7.39 18.36
C GLU A 68 20.31 -7.23 19.50
N ARG A 69 19.99 -6.00 19.89
CA ARG A 69 19.12 -5.72 21.04
C ARG A 69 18.07 -4.63 20.74
N TRP A 70 17.80 -4.37 19.48
CA TRP A 70 16.83 -3.36 19.08
C TRP A 70 16.16 -3.72 17.77
N ALA A 71 14.94 -3.26 17.60
CA ALA A 71 14.20 -3.29 16.35
C ALA A 71 13.37 -2.00 16.21
N MET A 72 13.22 -1.52 14.98
CA MET A 72 12.40 -0.37 14.64
C MET A 72 11.09 -0.84 14.01
N LEU A 73 10.02 -0.15 14.32
CA LEU A 73 8.79 -0.27 13.54
C LEU A 73 8.98 0.37 12.16
N PRO A 74 8.18 -0.03 11.15
CA PRO A 74 8.36 0.40 9.77
C PRO A 74 8.56 1.89 9.57
N HIS A 75 7.71 2.75 10.16
CA HIS A 75 7.80 4.19 9.98
C HIS A 75 9.01 4.86 10.66
N ALA A 76 9.60 4.21 11.67
CA ALA A 76 10.88 4.65 12.22
C ALA A 76 12.05 4.26 11.31
N PHE A 77 11.93 3.11 10.62
CA PHE A 77 12.93 2.61 9.69
C PHE A 77 12.86 3.28 8.32
N ALA A 78 11.67 3.38 7.74
CA ALA A 78 11.48 3.93 6.41
C ALA A 78 10.10 4.57 6.23
N PHE A 79 10.06 5.62 5.44
CA PHE A 79 8.83 6.21 4.93
C PHE A 79 8.97 6.46 3.44
N VAL A 80 8.09 5.89 2.64
CA VAL A 80 8.11 6.05 1.18
C VAL A 80 7.13 7.15 0.76
N ASP A 81 5.82 6.92 0.95
CA ASP A 81 4.77 7.85 0.54
C ASP A 81 3.40 7.39 1.09
N PRO A 82 2.48 8.30 1.42
CA PRO A 82 1.15 7.93 1.93
C PRO A 82 0.14 7.55 0.84
N LEU A 83 0.51 7.52 -0.45
CA LEU A 83 -0.41 7.38 -1.58
C LEU A 83 -1.38 6.19 -1.45
N PHE A 84 -0.90 5.05 -0.98
CA PHE A 84 -1.70 3.84 -0.79
C PHE A 84 -2.14 3.60 0.66
N SER A 85 -1.88 4.54 1.57
CA SER A 85 -2.25 4.45 3.00
C SER A 85 -1.82 3.15 3.69
N THR A 86 -0.70 2.57 3.29
CA THR A 86 -0.21 1.26 3.75
C THR A 86 0.33 1.27 5.19
N GLY A 87 0.66 2.44 5.71
CA GLY A 87 1.55 2.59 6.85
C GLY A 87 1.05 1.94 8.14
N ILE A 88 -0.22 2.11 8.50
CA ILE A 88 -0.78 1.52 9.71
C ILE A 88 -0.77 0.00 9.61
N ALA A 89 -1.28 -0.57 8.51
CA ALA A 89 -1.30 -2.01 8.31
C ALA A 89 0.12 -2.62 8.32
N TRP A 90 1.07 -1.95 7.69
CA TRP A 90 2.47 -2.36 7.69
C TRP A 90 3.07 -2.37 9.09
N SER A 91 2.79 -1.33 9.91
CA SER A 91 3.24 -1.26 11.30
C SER A 91 2.62 -2.34 12.17
N LEU A 92 1.31 -2.62 12.03
CA LEU A 92 0.64 -3.68 12.78
C LEU A 92 1.22 -5.06 12.45
N ARG A 93 1.53 -5.32 11.17
CA ARG A 93 2.22 -6.56 10.76
C ARG A 93 3.61 -6.69 11.36
N ALA A 94 4.34 -5.60 11.48
CA ALA A 94 5.65 -5.61 12.10
C ALA A 94 5.57 -5.86 13.62
N ILE A 95 4.57 -5.28 14.30
CA ILE A 95 4.31 -5.53 15.71
C ILE A 95 3.99 -7.01 15.95
N GLU A 96 3.10 -7.60 15.15
CA GLU A 96 2.75 -9.01 15.22
C GLU A 96 4.01 -9.92 15.11
N ARG A 97 4.89 -9.64 14.15
CA ARG A 97 6.15 -10.38 13.99
C ARG A 97 7.07 -10.27 15.19
N LEU A 98 7.22 -9.06 15.72
CA LEU A 98 8.05 -8.85 16.91
C LEU A 98 7.44 -9.53 18.13
N ALA A 99 6.10 -9.48 18.30
CA ALA A 99 5.43 -10.18 19.38
C ALA A 99 5.72 -11.69 19.35
N LEU A 100 5.61 -12.32 18.18
CA LEU A 100 5.95 -13.73 18.00
C LEU A 100 7.41 -14.06 18.38
N CYS A 101 8.35 -13.16 18.12
CA CYS A 101 9.75 -13.35 18.53
C CYS A 101 9.91 -13.38 20.06
N PHE A 102 9.04 -12.69 20.79
CA PHE A 102 9.06 -12.70 22.27
C PHE A 102 8.29 -13.88 22.89
N GLU A 103 7.33 -14.47 22.18
CA GLU A 103 6.57 -15.63 22.66
C GLU A 103 7.44 -16.88 22.82
N THR A 104 8.50 -17.02 22.04
CA THR A 104 9.43 -18.16 22.08
C THR A 104 10.52 -18.04 23.15
N GLY A 105 10.62 -16.89 23.86
CA GLY A 105 11.61 -16.65 24.91
C GLY A 105 11.67 -15.18 25.33
N CYS A 106 12.51 -14.87 26.32
CA CYS A 106 12.60 -13.51 26.87
C CYS A 106 13.21 -12.49 25.90
N ASN A 107 13.94 -12.93 24.88
CA ASN A 107 14.57 -12.06 23.88
C ASN A 107 14.50 -12.71 22.49
N PRO A 108 14.22 -11.92 21.43
CA PRO A 108 14.34 -12.38 20.06
C PRO A 108 15.75 -12.89 19.75
N SER A 109 15.86 -13.97 18.98
CA SER A 109 17.17 -14.44 18.54
C SER A 109 17.78 -13.47 17.50
N GLU A 110 19.11 -13.48 17.37
CA GLU A 110 19.80 -12.72 16.31
C GLU A 110 19.28 -13.09 14.91
N ARG A 111 18.93 -14.37 14.73
CA ARG A 111 18.36 -14.86 13.47
C ARG A 111 16.99 -14.24 13.18
N ASP A 112 16.14 -14.09 14.18
CA ASP A 112 14.80 -13.51 14.04
C ASP A 112 14.92 -12.01 13.73
N LEU A 113 15.83 -11.31 14.40
CA LEU A 113 16.10 -9.90 14.15
C LEU A 113 16.71 -9.66 12.76
N ALA A 114 17.62 -10.52 12.32
CA ALA A 114 18.17 -10.46 10.96
C ALA A 114 17.09 -10.76 9.90
N ARG A 115 16.20 -11.72 10.15
CA ARG A 115 15.05 -12.01 9.29
C ARG A 115 14.08 -10.83 9.23
N TYR A 116 13.79 -10.22 10.37
CA TYR A 116 12.95 -9.05 10.45
C TYR A 116 13.52 -7.87 9.64
N ASP A 117 14.82 -7.58 9.82
CA ASP A 117 15.55 -6.55 9.09
C ASP A 117 15.45 -6.76 7.57
N ALA A 118 15.81 -7.95 7.10
CA ALA A 118 15.76 -8.31 5.69
C ALA A 118 14.34 -8.19 5.10
N LEU A 119 13.33 -8.59 5.87
CA LEU A 119 11.94 -8.52 5.44
C LEU A 119 11.44 -7.08 5.33
N LEU A 120 11.74 -6.21 6.29
CA LEU A 120 11.39 -4.78 6.21
C LEU A 120 12.06 -4.09 5.03
N HIS A 121 13.30 -4.44 4.70
CA HIS A 121 13.97 -3.96 3.50
C HIS A 121 13.23 -4.36 2.22
N ALA A 122 12.86 -5.62 2.10
CA ALA A 122 12.15 -6.15 0.93
C ALA A 122 10.73 -5.54 0.80
N GLU A 123 10.03 -5.34 1.91
CA GLU A 123 8.71 -4.70 1.96
C GLU A 123 8.80 -3.22 1.56
N THR A 124 9.84 -2.52 2.01
CA THR A 124 10.10 -1.13 1.60
C THR A 124 10.34 -1.03 0.10
N ASP A 125 11.15 -1.91 -0.48
CA ASP A 125 11.38 -1.96 -1.92
C ASP A 125 10.08 -2.20 -2.69
N GLN A 126 9.24 -3.10 -2.19
CA GLN A 126 7.92 -3.41 -2.78
C GLN A 126 7.02 -2.18 -2.81
N ILE A 127 6.91 -1.46 -1.68
CA ILE A 127 6.13 -0.22 -1.56
C ILE A 127 6.71 0.85 -2.48
N ASP A 128 8.03 1.01 -2.53
CA ASP A 128 8.69 2.01 -3.37
C ASP A 128 8.41 1.77 -4.86
N TRP A 129 8.50 0.53 -5.33
CA TRP A 129 8.18 0.20 -6.73
C TRP A 129 6.71 0.46 -7.06
N LEU A 130 5.78 0.16 -6.16
CA LEU A 130 4.35 0.44 -6.33
C LEU A 130 4.09 1.93 -6.44
N VAL A 131 4.64 2.71 -5.51
CA VAL A 131 4.49 4.16 -5.45
C VAL A 131 5.14 4.82 -6.67
N ALA A 132 6.39 4.46 -6.98
CA ALA A 132 7.09 5.00 -8.16
C ALA A 132 6.34 4.70 -9.46
N GLY A 133 5.75 3.51 -9.59
CA GLY A 133 4.90 3.14 -10.72
C GLY A 133 3.64 4.00 -10.79
N ALA A 134 2.99 4.24 -9.66
CA ALA A 134 1.80 5.09 -9.58
C ALA A 134 2.11 6.54 -9.98
N TYR A 135 3.20 7.13 -9.47
CA TYR A 135 3.63 8.47 -9.89
C TYR A 135 3.99 8.56 -11.38
N HIS A 136 4.58 7.50 -11.94
CA HIS A 136 4.85 7.43 -13.39
C HIS A 136 3.57 7.42 -14.22
N ALA A 137 2.54 6.75 -13.71
CA ALA A 137 1.25 6.60 -14.38
C ALA A 137 0.27 7.76 -14.13
N MET A 138 0.50 8.60 -13.11
CA MET A 138 -0.46 9.55 -12.54
C MET A 138 -1.03 10.57 -13.56
N ALA A 139 -0.25 10.95 -14.57
CA ALA A 139 -0.73 11.85 -15.61
C ALA A 139 -1.78 11.22 -16.54
N ARG A 140 -2.00 9.91 -16.45
CA ARG A 140 -2.89 9.14 -17.30
C ARG A 140 -3.68 8.13 -16.48
N PHE A 141 -4.95 8.45 -16.31
CA PHE A 141 -5.82 7.74 -15.40
C PHE A 141 -5.94 6.22 -15.69
N ASP A 142 -5.97 5.85 -16.96
CA ASP A 142 -6.03 4.45 -17.40
C ASP A 142 -4.83 3.62 -16.93
N LEU A 143 -3.62 4.19 -17.04
CA LEU A 143 -2.40 3.57 -16.55
C LEU A 143 -2.32 3.58 -15.03
N PHE A 144 -2.73 4.70 -14.41
CA PHE A 144 -2.75 4.81 -12.95
C PHE A 144 -3.73 3.80 -12.34
N ALA A 145 -4.93 3.66 -12.92
CA ALA A 145 -5.91 2.68 -12.49
C ALA A 145 -5.36 1.24 -12.60
N ALA A 146 -4.74 0.89 -13.74
CA ALA A 146 -4.12 -0.42 -13.90
C ALA A 146 -2.99 -0.65 -12.87
N GLN A 147 -2.13 0.34 -12.65
CA GLN A 147 -1.06 0.27 -11.64
C GLN A 147 -1.64 0.10 -10.23
N ALA A 148 -2.69 0.82 -9.88
CA ALA A 148 -3.34 0.71 -8.59
C ALA A 148 -3.98 -0.68 -8.37
N MET A 149 -4.46 -1.35 -9.42
CA MET A 149 -4.99 -2.70 -9.30
C MET A 149 -3.96 -3.71 -8.81
N ILE A 150 -2.67 -3.53 -9.13
CA ILE A 150 -1.60 -4.37 -8.59
C ILE A 150 -1.63 -4.28 -7.05
N TYR A 151 -1.63 -3.08 -6.50
CA TYR A 151 -1.71 -2.86 -5.06
C TYR A 151 -2.96 -3.50 -4.44
N PHE A 152 -4.14 -3.25 -5.02
CA PHE A 152 -5.40 -3.75 -4.46
C PHE A 152 -5.48 -5.28 -4.48
N VAL A 153 -4.96 -5.94 -5.52
CA VAL A 153 -4.90 -7.41 -5.55
C VAL A 153 -3.92 -7.93 -4.51
N MET A 154 -2.77 -7.29 -4.33
CA MET A 154 -1.78 -7.68 -3.32
C MET A 154 -2.34 -7.57 -1.91
N VAL A 155 -3.00 -6.45 -1.59
CA VAL A 155 -3.65 -6.25 -0.28
C VAL A 155 -4.75 -7.28 -0.07
N SER A 156 -5.69 -7.40 -1.01
CA SER A 156 -6.84 -8.30 -0.87
C SER A 156 -6.43 -9.75 -0.71
N PHE A 157 -5.46 -10.21 -1.51
CA PHE A 157 -4.97 -11.57 -1.43
C PHE A 157 -4.29 -11.85 -0.09
N THR A 158 -3.39 -10.97 0.35
CA THR A 158 -2.67 -11.16 1.61
C THR A 158 -3.59 -11.04 2.82
N GLU A 159 -4.54 -10.11 2.81
CA GLU A 159 -5.54 -9.94 3.86
C GLU A 159 -6.45 -11.17 3.99
N VAL A 160 -6.95 -11.68 2.88
CA VAL A 160 -7.78 -12.90 2.88
C VAL A 160 -7.01 -14.10 3.41
N LEU A 161 -5.75 -14.28 2.99
CA LEU A 161 -4.90 -15.35 3.51
C LEU A 161 -4.70 -15.26 5.02
N GLN A 162 -4.43 -14.07 5.53
CA GLN A 162 -4.20 -13.83 6.96
C GLN A 162 -5.43 -14.13 7.79
N ARG A 163 -6.60 -13.70 7.34
CA ARG A 163 -7.87 -13.95 8.05
C ARG A 163 -8.28 -15.42 8.03
N LEU A 164 -8.03 -16.10 6.93
CA LEU A 164 -8.44 -17.50 6.76
C LEU A 164 -7.43 -18.51 7.32
N ARG A 165 -6.19 -18.11 7.44
CA ARG A 165 -5.09 -19.01 7.86
C ARG A 165 -4.13 -18.28 8.81
N PRO A 166 -4.63 -17.83 9.97
CA PRO A 166 -3.77 -17.21 10.96
C PRO A 166 -2.76 -18.27 11.46
N SER A 167 -1.50 -18.05 11.20
CA SER A 167 -0.38 -18.92 11.61
C SER A 167 0.90 -18.09 11.68
N GLU A 168 1.89 -18.57 12.43
CA GLU A 168 3.22 -17.97 12.46
C GLU A 168 3.82 -17.80 11.08
N THR A 169 3.66 -18.81 10.21
CA THR A 169 4.14 -18.74 8.82
C THR A 169 3.50 -17.58 8.07
N CYS A 170 2.22 -17.27 8.37
CA CYS A 170 1.51 -16.16 7.75
C CYS A 170 2.05 -14.80 8.20
N ALA A 171 2.43 -14.65 9.47
CA ALA A 171 3.05 -13.43 9.98
C ALA A 171 4.35 -13.07 9.23
N TRP A 172 5.12 -14.10 8.87
CA TRP A 172 6.39 -13.97 8.14
C TRP A 172 6.28 -14.03 6.62
N SER A 173 5.08 -14.09 6.04
CA SER A 173 4.89 -14.16 4.59
C SER A 173 5.27 -12.89 3.82
N GLY A 174 5.50 -11.80 4.52
CA GLY A 174 5.79 -10.49 3.95
C GLY A 174 4.52 -9.65 3.71
N PHE A 175 4.66 -8.35 3.96
CA PHE A 175 3.61 -7.39 3.65
C PHE A 175 3.45 -7.27 2.14
N LEU A 176 2.23 -7.11 1.65
CA LEU A 176 1.91 -7.05 0.22
C LEU A 176 2.46 -8.24 -0.61
N GLY A 177 2.56 -9.43 -0.01
CA GLY A 177 2.98 -10.62 -0.73
C GLY A 177 4.40 -10.60 -1.30
N VAL A 178 5.33 -9.95 -0.59
CA VAL A 178 6.77 -9.87 -0.98
C VAL A 178 7.35 -11.25 -1.32
N GLY A 179 7.03 -12.27 -0.51
CA GLY A 179 7.50 -13.65 -0.72
C GLY A 179 6.64 -14.49 -1.67
N ASP A 180 5.54 -13.96 -2.21
CA ASP A 180 4.67 -14.72 -3.10
C ASP A 180 5.30 -14.87 -4.49
N PRO A 181 5.45 -16.10 -5.01
CA PRO A 181 6.12 -16.34 -6.29
C PRO A 181 5.40 -15.73 -7.49
N GLN A 182 4.11 -15.42 -7.38
CA GLN A 182 3.30 -14.83 -8.46
C GLN A 182 3.22 -13.32 -8.36
N LEU A 183 3.22 -12.74 -7.15
CA LEU A 183 3.04 -11.30 -6.92
C LEU A 183 4.34 -10.57 -6.60
N GLY A 184 5.28 -11.20 -5.90
CA GLY A 184 6.46 -10.51 -5.35
C GLY A 184 7.29 -9.75 -6.39
N GLY A 185 7.37 -10.25 -7.63
CA GLY A 185 8.09 -9.59 -8.72
C GLY A 185 7.28 -8.56 -9.53
N VAL A 186 5.95 -8.52 -9.35
CA VAL A 186 5.04 -7.72 -10.19
C VAL A 186 5.28 -6.21 -10.06
N PRO A 187 5.42 -5.61 -8.87
CA PRO A 187 5.66 -4.17 -8.73
C PRO A 187 6.91 -3.67 -9.44
N ARG A 188 8.02 -4.39 -9.27
CA ARG A 188 9.28 -4.07 -9.95
C ARG A 188 9.14 -4.18 -11.48
N ALA A 189 8.48 -5.23 -11.95
CA ALA A 189 8.24 -5.44 -13.38
C ALA A 189 7.31 -4.37 -13.97
N SER A 190 6.27 -3.95 -13.23
CA SER A 190 5.34 -2.90 -13.64
C SER A 190 6.06 -1.55 -13.81
N LEU A 191 6.85 -1.14 -12.81
CA LEU A 191 7.63 0.11 -12.90
C LEU A 191 8.56 0.11 -14.11
N ARG A 192 9.26 -1.01 -14.37
CA ARG A 192 10.12 -1.14 -15.54
C ARG A 192 9.35 -0.98 -16.84
N ARG A 193 8.17 -1.61 -16.97
CA ARG A 193 7.31 -1.49 -18.15
C ARG A 193 6.76 -0.08 -18.34
N LEU A 194 6.30 0.56 -17.28
CA LEU A 194 5.80 1.94 -17.32
C LEU A 194 6.85 2.93 -17.80
N ARG A 195 8.11 2.76 -17.42
CA ARG A 195 9.22 3.61 -17.88
C ARG A 195 9.42 3.56 -19.40
N HIS A 196 8.98 2.48 -20.05
CA HIS A 196 9.10 2.28 -21.50
C HIS A 196 7.78 2.47 -22.25
N ALA A 197 6.65 2.59 -21.56
CA ALA A 197 5.32 2.73 -22.17
C ALA A 197 5.08 4.16 -22.73
N ARG A 198 5.66 4.46 -23.89
CA ARG A 198 5.62 5.80 -24.50
C ARG A 198 4.47 5.98 -25.47
N THR A 199 4.14 4.94 -26.26
CA THR A 199 3.07 4.98 -27.25
C THR A 199 1.74 4.52 -26.68
N ARG A 200 0.62 4.80 -27.36
CA ARG A 200 -0.69 4.26 -27.00
C ARG A 200 -0.75 2.72 -27.10
N ALA A 201 0.07 2.13 -27.97
CA ALA A 201 0.18 0.68 -28.08
C ALA A 201 0.83 0.08 -26.84
N ASP A 202 2.00 0.62 -26.43
CA ASP A 202 2.70 0.19 -25.19
C ASP A 202 1.79 0.28 -23.97
N GLN A 203 0.96 1.27 -23.93
CA GLN A 203 0.06 1.55 -22.81
C GLN A 203 -1.08 0.54 -22.72
N ARG A 204 -1.69 0.18 -23.87
CA ARG A 204 -2.67 -0.91 -23.92
C ARG A 204 -2.03 -2.25 -23.57
N GLU A 205 -0.79 -2.47 -24.03
CA GLU A 205 -0.02 -3.66 -23.66
C GLU A 205 0.25 -3.71 -22.17
N PHE A 206 0.62 -2.59 -21.55
CA PHE A 206 0.83 -2.51 -20.09
C PHE A 206 -0.45 -2.87 -19.33
N ILE A 207 -1.59 -2.30 -19.67
CA ILE A 207 -2.88 -2.60 -19.02
C ILE A 207 -3.22 -4.09 -19.15
N SER A 208 -3.07 -4.64 -20.36
CA SER A 208 -3.30 -6.07 -20.60
C SER A 208 -2.31 -6.95 -19.82
N TRP A 209 -1.04 -6.53 -19.73
CA TRP A 209 -0.05 -7.22 -18.94
C TRP A 209 -0.39 -7.21 -17.45
N VAL A 210 -0.82 -6.07 -16.88
CA VAL A 210 -1.25 -5.98 -15.48
C VAL A 210 -2.37 -6.97 -15.21
N THR A 211 -3.41 -6.98 -16.04
CA THR A 211 -4.54 -7.90 -15.91
C THR A 211 -4.08 -9.37 -15.84
N ARG A 212 -3.16 -9.77 -16.71
CA ARG A 212 -2.59 -11.13 -16.70
C ARG A 212 -1.71 -11.39 -15.48
N ALA A 213 -0.88 -10.42 -15.10
CA ALA A 213 0.08 -10.56 -14.00
C ALA A 213 -0.61 -10.71 -12.64
N ILE A 214 -1.74 -10.02 -12.41
CA ILE A 214 -2.48 -10.12 -11.16
C ILE A 214 -3.49 -11.29 -11.14
N ALA A 215 -3.89 -11.82 -12.30
CA ALA A 215 -4.92 -12.84 -12.43
C ALA A 215 -4.71 -14.07 -11.52
N PRO A 216 -3.49 -14.62 -11.34
CA PRO A 216 -3.29 -15.80 -10.50
C PRO A 216 -3.70 -15.60 -9.03
N ARG A 217 -3.58 -14.38 -8.51
CA ARG A 217 -3.87 -14.01 -7.11
C ARG A 217 -5.09 -13.10 -6.95
N ASN A 218 -5.79 -12.79 -8.01
CA ASN A 218 -7.00 -11.96 -7.98
C ASN A 218 -8.19 -12.76 -7.42
N VAL A 219 -8.15 -13.05 -6.12
CA VAL A 219 -9.18 -13.86 -5.43
C VAL A 219 -10.46 -13.08 -5.13
N CYS A 220 -10.42 -11.76 -5.22
CA CYS A 220 -11.55 -10.88 -4.92
C CYS A 220 -12.27 -10.37 -6.17
N GLY A 221 -11.89 -10.83 -7.37
CA GLY A 221 -12.54 -10.42 -8.63
C GLY A 221 -12.29 -8.97 -9.02
N LEU A 222 -11.20 -8.35 -8.54
CA LEU A 222 -10.81 -6.98 -8.87
C LEU A 222 -10.41 -6.85 -10.36
N ALA A 223 -10.41 -5.61 -10.86
CA ALA A 223 -10.11 -5.32 -12.27
C ALA A 223 -11.07 -6.01 -13.28
N ASN A 224 -12.26 -6.38 -12.86
CA ASN A 224 -13.30 -6.85 -13.77
C ASN A 224 -13.95 -5.62 -14.45
N PRO A 225 -13.89 -5.49 -15.78
CA PRO A 225 -14.50 -4.35 -16.48
C PRO A 225 -16.03 -4.32 -16.43
N ALA A 226 -16.68 -5.42 -16.06
CA ALA A 226 -18.12 -5.49 -15.87
C ALA A 226 -18.60 -4.94 -14.51
N THR A 227 -17.68 -4.76 -13.55
CA THR A 227 -17.99 -4.21 -12.23
C THR A 227 -17.34 -2.84 -12.09
N HIS A 228 -18.11 -1.77 -12.22
CA HIS A 228 -17.60 -0.40 -12.13
C HIS A 228 -17.84 0.20 -10.74
N GLY A 229 -16.85 0.87 -10.20
CA GLY A 229 -16.98 1.92 -9.20
C GLY A 229 -17.11 1.52 -7.74
N LEU A 230 -17.37 0.27 -7.38
CA LEU A 230 -17.38 -0.22 -6.01
C LEU A 230 -16.65 -1.54 -5.94
N TYR A 231 -15.92 -1.75 -4.85
CA TYR A 231 -15.12 -2.96 -4.62
C TYR A 231 -15.64 -3.78 -3.43
N PRO A 232 -16.88 -4.30 -3.45
CA PRO A 232 -17.18 -5.40 -2.54
C PRO A 232 -16.33 -6.59 -3.02
N VAL A 233 -15.75 -7.32 -2.07
CA VAL A 233 -15.14 -8.61 -2.36
C VAL A 233 -16.23 -9.46 -3.05
N ASP A 234 -15.96 -9.93 -4.25
CA ASP A 234 -16.84 -10.86 -4.93
C ASP A 234 -16.69 -12.23 -4.28
N LEU A 235 -17.61 -12.55 -3.37
CA LEU A 235 -17.58 -13.80 -2.61
C LEU A 235 -17.72 -15.03 -3.49
N GLU A 236 -18.40 -14.93 -4.64
CA GLU A 236 -18.49 -16.05 -5.57
C GLU A 236 -17.16 -16.30 -6.26
N VAL A 237 -16.46 -15.24 -6.68
CA VAL A 237 -15.08 -15.35 -7.21
C VAL A 237 -14.18 -15.92 -6.14
N LEU A 238 -14.24 -15.43 -4.91
CA LEU A 238 -13.45 -15.92 -3.80
C LEU A 238 -13.65 -17.44 -3.60
N VAL A 239 -14.90 -17.89 -3.55
CA VAL A 239 -15.22 -19.32 -3.39
C VAL A 239 -14.74 -20.15 -4.59
N ARG A 240 -14.89 -19.67 -5.82
CA ARG A 240 -14.34 -20.35 -7.00
C ARG A 240 -12.81 -20.45 -6.96
N ARG A 241 -12.14 -19.52 -6.31
CA ARG A 241 -10.68 -19.43 -6.18
C ARG A 241 -10.11 -20.11 -4.93
N HIS A 242 -10.90 -20.92 -4.22
CA HIS A 242 -10.50 -21.59 -2.97
C HIS A 242 -9.13 -22.30 -3.03
N ALA A 243 -8.82 -22.95 -4.17
CA ALA A 243 -7.54 -23.67 -4.35
C ALA A 243 -6.33 -22.72 -4.34
N VAL A 244 -6.48 -21.47 -4.81
CA VAL A 244 -5.41 -20.44 -4.74
C VAL A 244 -5.08 -20.09 -3.29
N LEU A 245 -6.08 -20.21 -2.41
CA LEU A 245 -5.93 -20.00 -0.96
C LEU A 245 -5.44 -21.27 -0.23
N GLY A 246 -5.23 -22.37 -0.95
CA GLY A 246 -4.85 -23.65 -0.36
C GLY A 246 -5.92 -24.25 0.54
N MET A 247 -7.20 -23.99 0.26
CA MET A 247 -8.35 -24.46 1.02
C MET A 247 -9.28 -25.34 0.18
N SER A 248 -10.04 -26.23 0.84
CA SER A 248 -11.20 -26.84 0.19
C SER A 248 -12.34 -25.84 0.06
N ARG A 249 -13.23 -26.03 -0.90
CA ARG A 249 -14.43 -25.21 -1.06
C ARG A 249 -15.28 -25.19 0.22
N ALA A 250 -15.48 -26.33 0.83
CA ALA A 250 -16.27 -26.47 2.06
C ALA A 250 -15.65 -25.68 3.22
N SER A 251 -14.31 -25.83 3.44
CA SER A 251 -13.58 -25.08 4.46
C SER A 251 -13.66 -23.57 4.26
N LEU A 252 -13.55 -23.11 3.01
CA LEU A 252 -13.66 -21.68 2.72
C LEU A 252 -15.07 -21.15 3.00
N VAL A 253 -16.12 -21.86 2.56
CA VAL A 253 -17.51 -21.46 2.82
C VAL A 253 -17.80 -21.37 4.31
N SER A 254 -17.31 -22.33 5.11
CA SER A 254 -17.41 -22.31 6.58
C SER A 254 -16.68 -21.13 7.22
N ALA A 255 -15.61 -20.65 6.62
CA ALA A 255 -14.82 -19.53 7.12
C ALA A 255 -15.31 -18.14 6.67
N LEU A 256 -16.25 -18.05 5.70
CA LEU A 256 -16.76 -16.77 5.20
C LEU A 256 -17.35 -15.83 6.29
N PRO A 257 -18.01 -16.31 7.35
CA PRO A 257 -18.49 -15.43 8.43
C PRO A 257 -17.36 -14.64 9.08
N ALA A 258 -16.18 -15.24 9.25
CA ALA A 258 -15.01 -14.56 9.82
C ALA A 258 -14.48 -13.41 8.94
N LEU A 259 -14.71 -13.46 7.62
CA LEU A 259 -14.36 -12.36 6.71
C LEU A 259 -15.36 -11.20 6.78
N ARG A 260 -16.58 -11.43 7.24
CA ARG A 260 -17.63 -10.40 7.38
C ARG A 260 -17.62 -9.68 8.71
N GLY A 261 -17.05 -10.29 9.75
CA GLY A 261 -17.11 -9.82 11.14
C GLY A 261 -16.07 -8.77 11.53
N GLY A 262 -15.39 -8.14 10.59
CA GLY A 262 -14.37 -7.11 10.81
C GLY A 262 -14.77 -5.72 10.31
N ALA A 263 -16.02 -5.33 10.48
CA ALA A 263 -16.51 -3.97 10.23
C ALA A 263 -16.76 -3.24 11.54
#